data_2564440090d0bedb749a813c6d124de0
#
_entry.id   2564440090d0bedb749a813c6d124de0
#
_cell.length_a   1.000
_cell.length_b   1.000
_cell.length_c   1.000
_cell.angle_alpha   90.00
_cell.angle_beta   90.00
_cell.angle_gamma   90.00
#
_symmetry.space_group_name_H-M   'P 1'
#
loop_
_entity.id
_entity.type
_entity.pdbx_description
1 polymer ?
#
loop_
_entity_poly.entity_id
_entity_poly.type
_entity_poly.pdbx_seq_one_letter_code
_entity_poly.pdbx_strand_id
1 'polypeptide(L)'
;MRSLVKGSVVAGLALMALAAAFLMPVSSQAQQAKAPAKAAYKAPRTKAGQPDLNGVWQSNNTANWNLEAHGASMEVEPKLGSMFAVPPGLSVIVEGTIPYLPGGIEKRDTNFKNRIDREKGDGENKCFMTGVPRANYMPYPFQIIQGGKDIMIVYEYAGAVRTINMGTPTKAPADSWMGWSNGHWEGETLVVDVTSLNEDSWLDRAGNHHSNQLHVVERFTPRSADTLMYEARMEDPKTYSKPWTIRMPLYRRVEENARIMEYKCVVFAEELLYGYLRKPPGAPTVPAEQPQGKQGKQGKGKGKQ
;
A
#
# COMPACT_ATOMS: atom_id res chain seq x y z
N MET A 1 -11.68 -88.29 19.11
CA MET A 1 -10.90 -87.12 18.68
C MET A 1 -11.66 -86.28 17.76
N ARG A 2 -12.50 -85.40 18.27
CA ARG A 2 -13.19 -84.29 17.51
C ARG A 2 -13.98 -83.47 18.50
N SER A 3 -13.42 -82.36 18.89
CA SER A 3 -14.18 -81.22 19.39
C SER A 3 -13.24 -80.27 20.18
N LEU A 4 -12.70 -79.29 19.50
CA LEU A 4 -12.07 -78.11 20.12
C LEU A 4 -11.66 -77.10 19.06
N VAL A 5 -12.57 -76.63 18.21
CA VAL A 5 -12.34 -75.46 17.33
C VAL A 5 -13.66 -74.69 17.04
N LYS A 6 -14.55 -74.52 17.94
CA LYS A 6 -15.77 -73.73 17.69
C LYS A 6 -15.99 -72.56 18.68
N GLY A 7 -15.05 -72.27 19.55
CA GLY A 7 -15.26 -71.20 20.58
C GLY A 7 -14.53 -69.85 20.35
N SER A 8 -13.57 -69.79 19.40
CA SER A 8 -12.70 -68.60 19.30
C SER A 8 -13.07 -67.59 18.22
N VAL A 9 -14.05 -67.85 17.33
CA VAL A 9 -14.39 -66.96 16.22
C VAL A 9 -15.47 -65.97 16.61
N VAL A 10 -16.32 -66.27 17.60
CA VAL A 10 -17.40 -65.36 18.02
C VAL A 10 -16.94 -64.26 18.98
N ALA A 11 -15.86 -64.45 19.71
CA ALA A 11 -15.33 -63.46 20.61
C ALA A 11 -14.53 -62.35 19.91
N GLY A 12 -13.99 -62.65 18.73
CA GLY A 12 -13.21 -61.67 17.94
C GLY A 12 -14.05 -60.61 17.19
N LEU A 13 -15.30 -60.98 16.82
CA LEU A 13 -16.20 -60.08 16.09
C LEU A 13 -16.92 -59.10 17.01
N ALA A 14 -17.09 -59.41 18.29
CA ALA A 14 -17.70 -58.51 19.26
C ALA A 14 -16.74 -57.37 19.71
N LEU A 15 -15.45 -57.64 19.70
CA LEU A 15 -14.40 -56.61 20.06
C LEU A 15 -14.11 -55.62 18.91
N MET A 16 -14.30 -56.03 17.64
CA MET A 16 -14.15 -55.12 16.51
C MET A 16 -15.37 -54.16 16.34
N ALA A 17 -16.55 -54.57 16.77
CA ALA A 17 -17.72 -53.69 16.72
C ALA A 17 -17.72 -52.55 17.77
N LEU A 18 -17.03 -52.74 18.90
CA LEU A 18 -16.88 -51.69 19.92
C LEU A 18 -15.79 -50.66 19.60
N ALA A 19 -14.77 -51.03 18.81
CA ALA A 19 -13.71 -50.12 18.41
C ALA A 19 -14.14 -49.12 17.29
N ALA A 20 -15.13 -49.52 16.46
CA ALA A 20 -15.62 -48.68 15.36
C ALA A 20 -16.57 -47.56 15.83
N ALA A 21 -17.11 -47.63 17.06
CA ALA A 21 -18.02 -46.63 17.60
C ALA A 21 -17.30 -45.40 18.18
N PHE A 22 -15.96 -45.43 18.37
CA PHE A 22 -15.18 -44.31 18.94
C PHE A 22 -14.47 -43.43 17.90
N LEU A 23 -14.62 -43.72 16.61
CA LEU A 23 -14.01 -42.94 15.52
C LEU A 23 -15.04 -42.13 14.71
N MET A 24 -16.14 -41.73 15.31
CA MET A 24 -16.98 -40.70 14.69
C MET A 24 -16.25 -39.36 14.81
N PRO A 25 -15.96 -38.66 13.70
CA PRO A 25 -15.45 -37.30 13.78
C PRO A 25 -16.54 -36.46 14.46
N VAL A 26 -16.26 -35.98 15.66
CA VAL A 26 -17.05 -34.92 16.27
C VAL A 26 -16.85 -33.71 15.36
N SER A 27 -17.80 -33.51 14.45
CA SER A 27 -17.92 -32.25 13.71
C SER A 27 -18.27 -31.18 14.73
N SER A 28 -17.26 -30.61 15.40
CA SER A 28 -17.44 -29.37 16.13
C SER A 28 -17.68 -28.26 15.10
N GLN A 29 -18.93 -28.12 14.68
CA GLN A 29 -19.38 -26.85 14.15
C GLN A 29 -19.30 -25.84 15.29
N ALA A 30 -18.10 -25.31 15.47
CA ALA A 30 -17.93 -24.07 16.21
C ALA A 30 -18.71 -23.02 15.42
N GLN A 31 -19.95 -22.82 15.84
CA GLN A 31 -20.77 -21.70 15.41
C GLN A 31 -20.00 -20.47 15.85
N GLN A 32 -19.21 -19.89 14.92
CA GLN A 32 -18.60 -18.59 15.12
C GLN A 32 -19.75 -17.63 15.37
N ALA A 33 -20.01 -17.36 16.64
CA ALA A 33 -20.92 -16.31 17.04
C ALA A 33 -20.42 -15.03 16.36
N LYS A 34 -21.20 -14.54 15.40
CA LYS A 34 -20.92 -13.29 14.69
C LYS A 34 -20.80 -12.21 15.78
N ALA A 35 -19.60 -11.76 16.05
CA ALA A 35 -19.37 -10.71 17.03
C ALA A 35 -20.35 -9.56 16.72
N PRO A 36 -21.00 -8.96 17.73
CA PRO A 36 -21.94 -7.87 17.50
C PRO A 36 -21.21 -6.79 16.69
N ALA A 37 -21.81 -6.35 15.58
CA ALA A 37 -21.26 -5.30 14.74
C ALA A 37 -21.02 -4.09 15.65
N LYS A 38 -19.75 -3.71 15.85
CA LYS A 38 -19.40 -2.53 16.62
C LYS A 38 -20.11 -1.34 15.97
N ALA A 39 -20.83 -0.55 16.77
CA ALA A 39 -21.50 0.65 16.29
C ALA A 39 -20.52 1.51 15.48
N ALA A 40 -20.97 2.01 14.32
CA ALA A 40 -20.13 2.86 13.48
C ALA A 40 -19.68 4.08 14.28
N TYR A 41 -18.40 4.41 14.19
CA TYR A 41 -17.84 5.60 14.83
C TYR A 41 -18.52 6.86 14.25
N LYS A 42 -18.94 7.76 15.12
CA LYS A 42 -19.46 9.07 14.72
C LYS A 42 -18.39 10.11 14.99
N ALA A 43 -17.93 10.76 13.94
CA ALA A 43 -16.94 11.83 14.06
C ALA A 43 -17.53 13.05 14.79
N PRO A 44 -16.70 13.85 15.49
CA PRO A 44 -17.06 15.20 15.88
C PRO A 44 -17.61 15.98 14.67
N ARG A 45 -18.33 17.06 14.94
CA ARG A 45 -18.93 17.86 13.87
C ARG A 45 -18.20 19.20 13.73
N THR A 46 -18.01 19.60 12.48
CA THR A 46 -17.61 20.97 12.15
C THR A 46 -18.74 21.94 12.49
N LYS A 47 -18.47 23.26 12.45
CA LYS A 47 -19.49 24.29 12.61
C LYS A 47 -20.63 24.18 11.58
N ALA A 48 -20.34 23.60 10.41
CA ALA A 48 -21.34 23.37 9.36
C ALA A 48 -22.13 22.07 9.57
N GLY A 49 -21.90 21.32 10.68
CA GLY A 49 -22.61 20.07 11.00
C GLY A 49 -22.09 18.84 10.27
N GLN A 50 -21.05 18.97 9.45
CA GLN A 50 -20.44 17.86 8.72
C GLN A 50 -19.45 17.08 9.63
N PRO A 51 -19.19 15.79 9.33
CA PRO A 51 -18.11 15.06 10.02
C PRO A 51 -16.79 15.82 9.96
N ASP A 52 -16.10 15.94 11.09
CA ASP A 52 -14.84 16.68 11.18
C ASP A 52 -13.66 15.76 10.81
N LEU A 53 -13.10 15.96 9.63
CA LEU A 53 -11.91 15.31 9.12
C LEU A 53 -10.67 16.20 9.19
N ASN A 54 -10.78 17.43 9.75
CA ASN A 54 -9.64 18.34 9.86
C ASN A 54 -8.48 17.65 10.56
N GLY A 55 -7.26 17.88 10.09
CA GLY A 55 -6.06 17.37 10.71
C GLY A 55 -5.01 16.97 9.70
N VAL A 56 -3.85 16.58 10.22
CA VAL A 56 -2.73 16.05 9.44
C VAL A 56 -2.81 14.53 9.45
N TRP A 57 -2.78 13.93 8.27
CA TRP A 57 -2.96 12.50 8.06
C TRP A 57 -1.81 11.91 7.28
N GLN A 58 -1.56 10.61 7.47
CA GLN A 58 -0.52 9.88 6.77
C GLN A 58 -0.89 8.41 6.63
N SER A 59 -0.56 7.80 5.50
CA SER A 59 -0.57 6.35 5.38
C SER A 59 0.73 5.78 5.95
N ASN A 60 0.64 4.66 6.69
CA ASN A 60 1.79 3.95 7.24
C ASN A 60 1.85 2.56 6.61
N ASN A 61 2.03 2.50 5.29
CA ASN A 61 2.11 1.28 4.51
C ASN A 61 3.12 1.43 3.37
N THR A 62 3.25 0.40 2.55
CA THR A 62 4.21 0.35 1.44
C THR A 62 3.56 0.50 0.05
N ALA A 63 2.32 1.00 -0.01
CA ALA A 63 1.56 1.14 -1.25
C ALA A 63 2.26 2.02 -2.30
N ASN A 64 3.03 3.03 -1.87
CA ASN A 64 3.81 3.86 -2.80
C ASN A 64 4.92 3.07 -3.51
N TRP A 65 5.44 2.00 -2.89
CA TRP A 65 6.41 1.12 -3.54
C TRP A 65 5.74 0.12 -4.47
N ASN A 66 4.66 -0.51 -4.01
CA ASN A 66 3.83 -1.40 -4.81
C ASN A 66 2.47 -1.59 -4.14
N LEU A 67 1.40 -1.43 -4.90
CA LEU A 67 0.02 -1.68 -4.45
C LEU A 67 -0.25 -3.17 -4.21
N GLU A 68 0.43 -4.04 -4.94
CA GLU A 68 0.35 -5.50 -4.79
C GLU A 68 1.28 -6.00 -3.67
N ALA A 69 1.05 -7.21 -3.19
CA ALA A 69 1.95 -7.85 -2.23
C ALA A 69 3.34 -8.04 -2.82
N HIS A 70 4.38 -7.66 -2.06
CA HIS A 70 5.76 -7.74 -2.53
C HIS A 70 6.74 -8.05 -1.41
N GLY A 71 7.82 -8.73 -1.76
CA GLY A 71 8.94 -8.99 -0.87
C GLY A 71 9.86 -7.78 -0.74
N ALA A 72 10.74 -7.81 0.27
CA ALA A 72 11.82 -6.85 0.36
C ALA A 72 12.77 -7.00 -0.84
N SER A 73 13.23 -5.90 -1.39
CA SER A 73 14.21 -5.91 -2.48
C SER A 73 15.20 -4.75 -2.35
N MET A 74 16.36 -4.91 -2.98
CA MET A 74 17.33 -3.83 -3.10
C MET A 74 17.01 -2.98 -4.31
N GLU A 75 16.98 -1.67 -4.15
CA GLU A 75 16.58 -0.77 -5.24
C GLU A 75 17.76 -0.11 -5.95
N VAL A 76 18.71 0.46 -5.22
CA VAL A 76 19.65 1.39 -5.82
C VAL A 76 21.06 0.80 -5.94
N GLU A 77 21.74 0.59 -4.86
CA GLU A 77 23.12 0.12 -4.85
C GLU A 77 23.32 -0.94 -3.77
N PRO A 78 23.56 -2.21 -4.13
CA PRO A 78 23.71 -3.30 -3.16
C PRO A 78 24.76 -3.07 -2.07
N LYS A 79 25.78 -2.25 -2.35
CA LYS A 79 26.82 -1.93 -1.37
C LYS A 79 26.33 -1.08 -0.20
N LEU A 80 25.21 -0.38 -0.37
CA LEU A 80 24.62 0.44 0.68
C LEU A 80 23.74 -0.38 1.64
N GLY A 81 23.65 -1.69 1.45
CA GLY A 81 22.86 -2.59 2.29
C GLY A 81 21.37 -2.30 2.21
N SER A 82 20.73 -2.04 3.35
CA SER A 82 19.28 -1.77 3.42
C SER A 82 18.92 -0.31 3.13
N MET A 83 19.86 0.57 2.88
CA MET A 83 19.57 1.96 2.54
C MET A 83 18.86 2.00 1.18
N PHE A 84 17.71 2.67 1.13
CA PHE A 84 16.81 2.73 -0.04
C PHE A 84 16.24 1.38 -0.51
N ALA A 85 16.37 0.32 0.30
CA ALA A 85 15.70 -0.94 0.02
C ALA A 85 14.18 -0.76 0.04
N VAL A 86 13.50 -1.50 -0.85
CA VAL A 86 12.03 -1.59 -0.82
C VAL A 86 11.64 -2.47 0.37
N PRO A 87 10.86 -1.97 1.33
CA PRO A 87 10.36 -2.80 2.42
C PRO A 87 9.35 -3.82 1.89
N PRO A 88 9.17 -4.98 2.54
CA PRO A 88 8.11 -5.91 2.17
C PRO A 88 6.74 -5.30 2.49
N GLY A 89 5.73 -5.64 1.70
CA GLY A 89 4.38 -5.13 1.88
C GLY A 89 3.28 -6.11 1.53
N LEU A 90 2.16 -5.97 2.22
CA LEU A 90 0.92 -6.67 1.88
C LEU A 90 0.18 -5.86 0.81
N SER A 91 -0.60 -6.57 -0.02
CA SER A 91 -1.49 -5.92 -0.99
C SER A 91 -2.52 -5.04 -0.29
N VAL A 92 -2.74 -3.85 -0.85
CA VAL A 92 -3.85 -2.97 -0.47
C VAL A 92 -5.04 -3.09 -1.43
N ILE A 93 -4.95 -3.99 -2.42
CA ILE A 93 -5.97 -4.24 -3.43
C ILE A 93 -7.02 -5.18 -2.86
N VAL A 94 -8.28 -4.76 -2.86
CA VAL A 94 -9.39 -5.53 -2.29
C VAL A 94 -9.66 -6.80 -3.10
N GLU A 95 -9.58 -6.73 -4.41
CA GLU A 95 -9.82 -7.83 -5.34
C GLU A 95 -8.59 -8.75 -5.51
N GLY A 96 -7.46 -8.42 -4.87
CA GLY A 96 -6.22 -9.19 -4.85
C GLY A 96 -5.18 -8.76 -5.89
N THR A 97 -5.57 -8.45 -7.12
CA THR A 97 -4.67 -8.05 -8.21
C THR A 97 -5.27 -6.95 -9.07
N ILE A 98 -4.42 -6.20 -9.76
CA ILE A 98 -4.85 -5.19 -10.73
C ILE A 98 -5.35 -5.89 -12.01
N PRO A 99 -6.60 -5.67 -12.42
CA PRO A 99 -7.22 -6.35 -13.56
C PRO A 99 -6.83 -5.68 -14.90
N TYR A 100 -5.55 -5.71 -15.26
CA TYR A 100 -5.10 -5.13 -16.53
C TYR A 100 -5.74 -5.75 -17.75
N LEU A 101 -5.93 -4.94 -18.77
CA LEU A 101 -6.14 -5.40 -20.14
C LEU A 101 -4.85 -6.04 -20.69
N PRO A 102 -4.93 -6.84 -21.78
CA PRO A 102 -3.75 -7.37 -22.44
C PRO A 102 -2.70 -6.27 -22.74
N GLY A 103 -1.43 -6.53 -22.46
CA GLY A 103 -0.33 -5.57 -22.60
C GLY A 103 -0.10 -4.65 -21.38
N GLY A 104 -1.01 -4.62 -20.40
CA GLY A 104 -0.88 -3.75 -19.23
C GLY A 104 0.24 -4.17 -18.29
N ILE A 105 0.45 -5.47 -18.11
CA ILE A 105 1.54 -6.00 -17.28
C ILE A 105 2.89 -5.70 -17.95
N GLU A 106 3.01 -5.89 -19.26
CA GLU A 106 4.22 -5.59 -20.03
C GLU A 106 4.57 -4.10 -19.97
N LYS A 107 3.55 -3.23 -20.00
CA LYS A 107 3.75 -1.78 -19.83
C LYS A 107 4.23 -1.47 -18.39
N ARG A 108 3.62 -2.06 -17.36
CA ARG A 108 4.07 -1.92 -15.97
C ARG A 108 5.54 -2.34 -15.82
N ASP A 109 5.91 -3.50 -16.36
CA ASP A 109 7.28 -4.01 -16.26
C ASP A 109 8.28 -3.14 -17.03
N THR A 110 7.85 -2.55 -18.15
CA THR A 110 8.63 -1.58 -18.90
C THR A 110 8.81 -0.29 -18.12
N ASN A 111 7.76 0.21 -17.48
CA ASN A 111 7.81 1.36 -16.58
C ASN A 111 8.81 1.10 -15.44
N PHE A 112 8.70 -0.06 -14.78
CA PHE A 112 9.60 -0.42 -13.68
C PHE A 112 11.08 -0.47 -14.12
N LYS A 113 11.37 -1.02 -15.30
CA LYS A 113 12.75 -1.01 -15.85
C LYS A 113 13.26 0.40 -16.09
N ASN A 114 12.40 1.31 -16.50
CA ASN A 114 12.74 2.69 -16.83
C ASN A 114 12.49 3.67 -15.66
N ARG A 115 12.17 3.20 -14.46
CA ARG A 115 11.70 4.03 -13.35
C ARG A 115 12.61 5.21 -12.96
N ILE A 116 13.89 5.10 -13.26
CA ILE A 116 14.89 6.14 -13.03
C ILE A 116 15.34 6.85 -14.32
N ASP A 117 14.71 6.55 -15.45
CA ASP A 117 14.99 7.23 -16.72
C ASP A 117 14.50 8.69 -16.67
N ARG A 118 15.29 9.62 -17.24
CA ARG A 118 14.99 11.05 -17.17
C ARG A 118 13.76 11.45 -17.95
N GLU A 119 13.44 10.75 -19.02
CA GLU A 119 12.28 11.06 -19.87
C GLU A 119 11.08 10.17 -19.52
N LYS A 120 11.32 8.86 -19.44
CA LYS A 120 10.28 7.83 -19.34
C LYS A 120 10.01 7.36 -17.91
N GLY A 121 10.86 7.74 -16.95
CA GLY A 121 10.78 7.29 -15.57
C GLY A 121 9.65 7.93 -14.77
N ASP A 122 9.50 7.44 -13.53
CA ASP A 122 8.48 7.90 -12.60
C ASP A 122 8.53 9.42 -12.40
N GLY A 123 7.38 10.07 -12.49
CA GLY A 123 7.22 11.49 -12.21
C GLY A 123 7.67 11.90 -10.81
N GLU A 124 7.61 10.99 -9.83
CA GLU A 124 8.13 11.23 -8.48
C GLU A 124 9.62 11.62 -8.51
N ASN A 125 10.44 10.94 -9.28
CA ASN A 125 11.88 11.26 -9.42
C ASN A 125 12.13 12.62 -10.10
N LYS A 126 11.15 13.11 -10.83
CA LYS A 126 11.16 14.41 -11.53
C LYS A 126 10.50 15.52 -10.73
N CYS A 127 10.11 15.25 -9.49
CA CYS A 127 9.38 16.19 -8.62
C CYS A 127 8.00 16.61 -9.14
N PHE A 128 7.38 15.78 -9.98
CA PHE A 128 6.02 16.03 -10.43
C PHE A 128 5.03 15.59 -9.35
N MET A 129 3.86 16.21 -9.34
CA MET A 129 2.75 15.77 -8.50
C MET A 129 2.35 14.35 -8.88
N THR A 130 2.08 13.50 -7.91
CA THR A 130 1.87 12.06 -8.13
C THR A 130 0.45 11.68 -8.53
N GLY A 131 -0.44 12.66 -8.56
CA GLY A 131 -1.84 12.40 -8.90
C GLY A 131 -2.63 11.69 -7.80
N VAL A 132 -3.91 11.49 -8.08
CA VAL A 132 -4.84 10.77 -7.21
C VAL A 132 -5.05 9.37 -7.83
N PRO A 133 -5.01 8.28 -7.05
CA PRO A 133 -5.03 8.23 -5.58
C PRO A 133 -3.64 8.28 -4.90
N ARG A 134 -2.53 8.21 -5.66
CA ARG A 134 -1.17 8.04 -5.12
C ARG A 134 -0.78 9.09 -4.09
N ALA A 135 -1.19 10.33 -4.25
CA ALA A 135 -0.90 11.41 -3.32
C ALA A 135 -1.31 11.08 -1.88
N ASN A 136 -2.37 10.28 -1.67
CA ASN A 136 -2.88 9.94 -0.33
C ASN A 136 -2.08 8.82 0.37
N TYR A 137 -1.23 8.09 -0.35
CA TYR A 137 -0.39 7.04 0.24
C TYR A 137 1.11 7.21 -0.04
N MET A 138 1.52 8.38 -0.47
CA MET A 138 2.91 8.78 -0.42
C MET A 138 3.43 8.69 1.03
N PRO A 139 4.73 8.41 1.27
CA PRO A 139 5.31 8.37 2.61
C PRO A 139 5.48 9.78 3.23
N TYR A 140 4.61 10.68 2.89
CA TYR A 140 4.56 12.07 3.36
C TYR A 140 3.16 12.39 3.88
N PRO A 141 3.03 13.23 4.92
CA PRO A 141 1.73 13.62 5.42
C PRO A 141 0.99 14.58 4.47
N PHE A 142 -0.31 14.63 4.67
CA PHE A 142 -1.18 15.63 4.06
C PHE A 142 -2.17 16.17 5.08
N GLN A 143 -2.68 17.36 4.85
CA GLN A 143 -3.64 18.02 5.75
C GLN A 143 -4.99 18.19 5.07
N ILE A 144 -6.05 17.75 5.73
CA ILE A 144 -7.43 18.06 5.35
C ILE A 144 -7.86 19.31 6.07
N ILE A 145 -8.45 20.27 5.34
CA ILE A 145 -8.90 21.56 5.84
C ILE A 145 -10.37 21.76 5.43
N GLN A 146 -11.25 21.82 6.42
CA GLN A 146 -12.67 22.06 6.29
C GLN A 146 -12.99 23.39 6.99
N GLY A 147 -12.97 24.49 6.31
CA GLY A 147 -13.21 25.79 6.92
C GLY A 147 -14.13 26.69 6.10
N GLY A 148 -14.44 26.29 4.90
CA GLY A 148 -15.24 27.03 3.94
C GLY A 148 -16.33 26.18 3.29
N LYS A 149 -16.76 26.63 2.11
CA LYS A 149 -17.71 25.88 1.28
C LYS A 149 -17.10 24.56 0.80
N ASP A 150 -15.85 24.61 0.35
CA ASP A 150 -15.14 23.49 -0.22
C ASP A 150 -14.14 22.90 0.79
N ILE A 151 -13.68 21.68 0.53
CA ILE A 151 -12.63 21.02 1.31
C ILE A 151 -11.31 21.17 0.56
N MET A 152 -10.26 21.54 1.29
CA MET A 152 -8.90 21.60 0.73
C MET A 152 -8.06 20.50 1.33
N ILE A 153 -7.26 19.83 0.48
CA ILE A 153 -6.21 18.90 0.91
C ILE A 153 -4.86 19.47 0.46
N VAL A 154 -3.97 19.67 1.43
CA VAL A 154 -2.61 20.14 1.20
C VAL A 154 -1.65 18.99 1.44
N TYR A 155 -0.85 18.65 0.46
CA TYR A 155 0.12 17.55 0.54
C TYR A 155 1.51 18.13 0.79
N GLU A 156 2.27 17.50 1.69
CA GLU A 156 3.67 17.88 1.92
C GLU A 156 4.49 17.62 0.66
N TYR A 157 4.34 16.45 0.05
CA TYR A 157 5.05 16.14 -1.19
C TYR A 157 4.68 17.11 -2.32
N ALA A 158 5.68 17.68 -2.95
CA ALA A 158 5.58 18.63 -4.07
C ALA A 158 4.78 19.91 -3.75
N GLY A 159 4.39 20.16 -2.49
CA GLY A 159 3.52 21.29 -2.10
C GLY A 159 2.17 21.28 -2.84
N ALA A 160 1.69 20.11 -3.22
CA ALA A 160 0.46 19.99 -4.00
C ALA A 160 -0.75 20.43 -3.18
N VAL A 161 -1.67 21.14 -3.84
CA VAL A 161 -2.94 21.56 -3.25
C VAL A 161 -4.07 21.02 -4.10
N ARG A 162 -5.08 20.46 -3.45
CA ARG A 162 -6.26 19.91 -4.08
C ARG A 162 -7.51 20.51 -3.45
N THR A 163 -8.37 21.09 -4.26
CA THR A 163 -9.69 21.56 -3.83
C THR A 163 -10.73 20.51 -4.20
N ILE A 164 -11.54 20.11 -3.23
CA ILE A 164 -12.72 19.27 -3.44
C ILE A 164 -13.93 20.20 -3.44
N ASN A 165 -14.53 20.36 -4.60
CA ASN A 165 -15.76 21.12 -4.78
C ASN A 165 -16.94 20.38 -4.13
N MET A 166 -17.53 20.97 -3.09
CA MET A 166 -18.64 20.38 -2.31
C MET A 166 -20.01 20.89 -2.76
N GLY A 167 -20.05 21.65 -3.82
CA GLY A 167 -21.31 22.18 -4.40
C GLY A 167 -21.86 21.32 -5.52
N THR A 168 -22.51 21.99 -6.48
CA THR A 168 -22.92 21.33 -7.73
C THR A 168 -21.69 20.84 -8.47
N PRO A 169 -21.66 19.56 -8.92
CA PRO A 169 -20.53 19.04 -9.64
C PRO A 169 -20.19 19.87 -10.88
N THR A 170 -18.91 20.15 -11.05
CA THR A 170 -18.37 20.91 -12.17
C THR A 170 -17.42 20.08 -13.01
N LYS A 171 -17.22 20.48 -14.24
CA LYS A 171 -16.27 19.81 -15.16
C LYS A 171 -14.92 20.52 -15.13
N ALA A 172 -13.86 19.75 -15.26
CA ALA A 172 -12.52 20.28 -15.41
C ALA A 172 -12.39 21.09 -16.71
N PRO A 173 -11.62 22.18 -16.69
CA PRO A 173 -11.28 22.90 -17.92
C PRO A 173 -10.25 22.16 -18.77
N ALA A 174 -9.40 21.32 -18.16
CA ALA A 174 -8.36 20.51 -18.80
C ALA A 174 -7.91 19.38 -17.83
N ASP A 175 -7.22 18.39 -18.37
CA ASP A 175 -6.55 17.36 -17.56
C ASP A 175 -5.41 17.98 -16.75
N SER A 176 -5.18 17.43 -15.55
CA SER A 176 -4.16 17.90 -14.62
C SER A 176 -3.57 16.77 -13.81
N TRP A 177 -2.44 17.02 -13.13
CA TRP A 177 -1.80 16.02 -12.26
C TRP A 177 -2.72 15.52 -11.14
N MET A 178 -3.43 16.43 -10.47
CA MET A 178 -4.29 16.10 -9.33
C MET A 178 -5.75 15.84 -9.73
N GLY A 179 -6.07 15.95 -11.01
CA GLY A 179 -7.42 15.80 -11.53
C GLY A 179 -8.39 16.87 -11.04
N TRP A 180 -9.66 16.63 -11.28
CA TRP A 180 -10.77 17.50 -10.87
C TRP A 180 -11.67 16.75 -9.87
N SER A 181 -11.88 17.34 -8.70
CA SER A 181 -12.51 16.68 -7.56
C SER A 181 -13.85 17.30 -7.23
N ASN A 182 -14.92 16.52 -7.30
CA ASN A 182 -16.25 16.88 -6.81
C ASN A 182 -16.60 15.98 -5.62
N GLY A 183 -17.03 16.56 -4.51
CA GLY A 183 -17.29 15.84 -3.28
C GLY A 183 -18.72 15.97 -2.79
N HIS A 184 -19.16 14.97 -2.03
CA HIS A 184 -20.41 15.00 -1.28
C HIS A 184 -20.29 14.10 -0.03
N TRP A 185 -21.25 14.26 0.87
CA TRP A 185 -21.30 13.45 2.09
C TRP A 185 -22.31 12.31 1.97
N GLU A 186 -21.88 11.10 2.33
CA GLU A 186 -22.75 9.95 2.56
C GLU A 186 -22.66 9.56 4.04
N GLY A 187 -23.53 10.12 4.86
CA GLY A 187 -23.48 9.96 6.33
C GLY A 187 -22.17 10.46 6.92
N GLU A 188 -21.35 9.57 7.45
CA GLU A 188 -20.02 9.90 8.02
C GLU A 188 -18.90 9.89 6.98
N THR A 189 -19.16 9.48 5.74
CA THR A 189 -18.15 9.31 4.69
C THR A 189 -18.11 10.50 3.75
N LEU A 190 -16.95 11.09 3.57
CA LEU A 190 -16.68 12.00 2.46
C LEU A 190 -16.43 11.14 1.21
N VAL A 191 -17.24 11.34 0.19
CA VAL A 191 -17.07 10.72 -1.13
C VAL A 191 -16.55 11.76 -2.10
N VAL A 192 -15.51 11.43 -2.85
CA VAL A 192 -14.90 12.33 -3.83
C VAL A 192 -14.79 11.65 -5.18
N ASP A 193 -15.43 12.23 -6.16
CA ASP A 193 -15.39 11.84 -7.56
C ASP A 193 -14.28 12.61 -8.26
N VAL A 194 -13.31 11.90 -8.86
CA VAL A 194 -12.10 12.48 -9.46
C VAL A 194 -11.99 12.06 -10.91
N THR A 195 -11.92 13.03 -11.78
CA THR A 195 -11.74 12.86 -13.24
C THR A 195 -10.63 13.76 -13.77
N SER A 196 -10.38 13.70 -15.04
CA SER A 196 -9.44 14.60 -15.75
C SER A 196 -8.02 14.56 -15.18
N LEU A 197 -7.56 13.35 -14.85
CA LEU A 197 -6.19 13.06 -14.52
C LEU A 197 -5.36 12.92 -15.80
N ASN A 198 -4.16 13.50 -15.83
CA ASN A 198 -3.23 13.22 -16.93
C ASN A 198 -2.66 11.79 -16.79
N GLU A 199 -2.18 11.21 -17.89
CA GLU A 199 -1.67 9.83 -17.91
C GLU A 199 -0.19 9.69 -17.54
N ASP A 200 0.49 10.80 -17.19
CA ASP A 200 1.92 10.82 -16.89
C ASP A 200 2.24 10.42 -15.46
N SER A 201 1.23 10.33 -14.60
CA SER A 201 1.42 9.85 -13.23
C SER A 201 1.32 8.33 -13.16
N TRP A 202 2.12 7.73 -12.27
CA TRP A 202 2.03 6.31 -11.96
C TRP A 202 1.30 6.11 -10.64
N LEU A 203 0.73 4.91 -10.44
CA LEU A 203 0.05 4.57 -9.19
C LEU A 203 1.03 4.19 -8.07
N ASP A 204 2.25 3.74 -8.42
CA ASP A 204 3.31 3.38 -7.48
C ASP A 204 4.67 3.28 -8.18
N ARG A 205 5.72 3.02 -7.40
CA ARG A 205 7.09 2.83 -7.91
C ARG A 205 7.31 1.51 -8.65
N ALA A 206 6.37 0.55 -8.56
CA ALA A 206 6.42 -0.69 -9.32
C ALA A 206 6.01 -0.50 -10.79
N GLY A 207 5.61 0.71 -11.18
CA GLY A 207 5.26 1.05 -12.55
C GLY A 207 3.80 0.83 -12.89
N ASN A 208 2.96 0.59 -11.89
CA ASN A 208 1.52 0.51 -12.09
C ASN A 208 1.00 1.84 -12.64
N HIS A 209 0.17 1.78 -13.67
CA HIS A 209 -0.17 2.92 -14.50
C HIS A 209 -1.66 2.97 -14.81
N HIS A 210 -2.07 4.09 -15.36
CA HIS A 210 -3.43 4.34 -15.86
C HIS A 210 -3.36 5.16 -17.16
N SER A 211 -4.51 5.43 -17.75
CA SER A 211 -4.66 6.37 -18.85
C SER A 211 -5.33 7.67 -18.38
N ASN A 212 -5.48 8.63 -19.29
CA ASN A 212 -6.24 9.85 -19.04
C ASN A 212 -7.77 9.62 -18.92
N GLN A 213 -8.23 8.37 -19.07
CA GLN A 213 -9.63 8.00 -18.81
C GLN A 213 -9.84 7.47 -17.38
N LEU A 214 -8.81 7.55 -16.54
CA LEU A 214 -8.95 7.14 -15.16
C LEU A 214 -10.02 7.98 -14.45
N HIS A 215 -11.01 7.27 -13.90
CA HIS A 215 -12.00 7.79 -12.98
C HIS A 215 -11.77 7.16 -11.61
N VAL A 216 -11.68 7.98 -10.58
CA VAL A 216 -11.46 7.52 -9.21
C VAL A 216 -12.60 7.99 -8.32
N VAL A 217 -13.22 7.06 -7.61
CA VAL A 217 -14.17 7.38 -6.53
C VAL A 217 -13.50 7.08 -5.21
N GLU A 218 -13.16 8.14 -4.49
CA GLU A 218 -12.53 8.03 -3.17
C GLU A 218 -13.56 8.10 -2.05
N ARG A 219 -13.26 7.42 -0.95
CA ARG A 219 -14.10 7.40 0.25
C ARG A 219 -13.22 7.55 1.48
N PHE A 220 -13.46 8.59 2.27
CA PHE A 220 -12.80 8.84 3.54
C PHE A 220 -13.80 8.62 4.67
N THR A 221 -13.68 7.51 5.37
CA THR A 221 -14.62 7.11 6.42
C THR A 221 -13.95 7.10 7.79
N PRO A 222 -14.35 7.94 8.74
CA PRO A 222 -13.82 7.90 10.10
C PRO A 222 -14.08 6.53 10.77
N ARG A 223 -13.05 5.95 11.38
CA ARG A 223 -13.13 4.71 12.17
C ARG A 223 -12.87 4.95 13.65
N SER A 224 -12.13 6.01 13.95
CA SER A 224 -11.85 6.52 15.30
C SER A 224 -11.48 7.99 15.20
N ALA A 225 -11.14 8.62 16.32
CA ALA A 225 -10.62 10.00 16.32
C ALA A 225 -9.35 10.14 15.46
N ASP A 226 -8.53 9.08 15.40
CA ASP A 226 -7.19 9.12 14.81
C ASP A 226 -7.02 8.16 13.63
N THR A 227 -8.13 7.63 13.09
CA THR A 227 -8.08 6.72 11.95
C THR A 227 -9.20 7.00 10.95
N LEU A 228 -8.84 7.23 9.70
CA LEU A 228 -9.74 7.20 8.56
C LEU A 228 -9.51 5.90 7.78
N MET A 229 -10.58 5.25 7.35
CA MET A 229 -10.48 4.24 6.30
C MET A 229 -10.56 4.97 4.96
N TYR A 230 -9.52 4.84 4.17
CA TYR A 230 -9.45 5.34 2.81
C TYR A 230 -9.70 4.20 1.84
N GLU A 231 -10.59 4.43 0.89
CA GLU A 231 -10.85 3.54 -0.23
C GLU A 231 -10.81 4.38 -1.51
N ALA A 232 -10.22 3.83 -2.57
CA ALA A 232 -10.28 4.41 -3.90
C ALA A 232 -10.66 3.33 -4.91
N ARG A 233 -11.83 3.48 -5.51
CA ARG A 233 -12.29 2.64 -6.61
C ARG A 233 -11.87 3.29 -7.91
N MET A 234 -11.12 2.55 -8.70
CA MET A 234 -10.56 2.99 -9.98
C MET A 234 -11.28 2.32 -11.13
N GLU A 235 -11.58 3.10 -12.16
CA GLU A 235 -12.19 2.66 -13.39
C GLU A 235 -11.47 3.35 -14.56
N ASP A 236 -10.93 2.56 -15.48
CA ASP A 236 -10.21 3.06 -16.66
C ASP A 236 -10.36 2.03 -17.78
N PRO A 237 -11.31 2.24 -18.70
CA PRO A 237 -11.63 1.26 -19.74
C PRO A 237 -10.51 1.09 -20.79
N LYS A 238 -9.51 1.98 -20.81
CA LYS A 238 -8.32 1.82 -21.66
C LYS A 238 -7.24 0.95 -21.02
N THR A 239 -7.28 0.80 -19.70
CA THR A 239 -6.20 0.15 -18.93
C THR A 239 -6.68 -1.11 -18.22
N TYR A 240 -7.91 -1.12 -17.71
CA TYR A 240 -8.43 -2.21 -16.88
C TYR A 240 -9.65 -2.87 -17.48
N SER A 241 -9.75 -4.19 -17.32
CA SER A 241 -10.87 -5.01 -17.79
C SER A 241 -12.14 -4.86 -16.93
N LYS A 242 -11.99 -4.37 -15.70
CA LYS A 242 -13.08 -4.08 -14.75
C LYS A 242 -12.61 -3.08 -13.71
N PRO A 243 -13.52 -2.40 -13.01
CA PRO A 243 -13.17 -1.58 -11.86
C PRO A 243 -12.52 -2.40 -10.74
N TRP A 244 -11.63 -1.76 -9.98
CA TRP A 244 -10.95 -2.36 -8.84
C TRP A 244 -10.71 -1.32 -7.73
N THR A 245 -10.40 -1.79 -6.53
CA THR A 245 -10.40 -0.93 -5.33
C THR A 245 -9.14 -1.14 -4.50
N ILE A 246 -8.53 -0.07 -4.05
CA ILE A 246 -7.56 -0.09 -2.95
C ILE A 246 -8.23 0.32 -1.65
N ARG A 247 -7.74 -0.25 -0.53
CA ARG A 247 -8.24 0.07 0.80
C ARG A 247 -7.11 0.08 1.80
N MET A 248 -7.02 1.15 2.59
CA MET A 248 -5.99 1.27 3.62
C MET A 248 -6.40 2.25 4.72
N PRO A 249 -5.92 2.09 5.96
CA PRO A 249 -6.07 3.10 6.99
C PRO A 249 -5.14 4.30 6.74
N LEU A 250 -5.64 5.48 7.04
CA LEU A 250 -4.87 6.71 7.21
C LEU A 250 -4.87 7.06 8.70
N TYR A 251 -3.74 7.45 9.21
CA TYR A 251 -3.53 7.75 10.62
C TYR A 251 -3.31 9.23 10.84
N ARG A 252 -3.95 9.78 11.88
CA ARG A 252 -3.75 11.16 12.28
C ARG A 252 -2.36 11.32 12.89
N ARG A 253 -1.67 12.37 12.53
CA ARG A 253 -0.48 12.83 13.25
C ARG A 253 -0.95 13.48 14.55
N VAL A 254 -0.59 12.86 15.67
CA VAL A 254 -1.08 13.26 17.01
C VAL A 254 -0.04 14.04 17.83
N GLU A 255 1.12 14.30 17.26
CA GLU A 255 2.15 15.13 17.89
C GLU A 255 1.60 16.54 18.13
N GLU A 256 1.95 17.15 19.26
CA GLU A 256 1.42 18.44 19.71
C GLU A 256 1.48 19.55 18.65
N ASN A 257 2.53 19.56 17.83
CA ASN A 257 2.77 20.54 16.78
C ASN A 257 2.68 19.94 15.37
N ALA A 258 1.88 18.88 15.18
CA ALA A 258 1.73 18.25 13.87
C ALA A 258 1.25 19.27 12.82
N ARG A 259 2.03 19.43 11.77
CA ARG A 259 1.75 20.32 10.64
C ARG A 259 2.42 19.83 9.38
N ILE A 260 1.98 20.30 8.25
CA ILE A 260 2.69 20.14 6.97
C ILE A 260 3.99 20.94 7.04
N MET A 261 5.07 20.27 6.69
CA MET A 261 6.41 20.86 6.64
C MET A 261 6.72 21.37 5.24
N GLU A 262 7.71 22.25 5.15
CA GLU A 262 8.25 22.64 3.86
C GLU A 262 8.94 21.43 3.21
N TYR A 263 8.51 21.08 2.01
CA TYR A 263 9.12 20.04 1.20
C TYR A 263 9.78 20.65 -0.03
N LYS A 264 11.09 20.44 -0.12
CA LYS A 264 11.88 20.89 -1.25
C LYS A 264 12.38 19.70 -2.04
N CYS A 265 11.72 19.41 -3.14
CA CYS A 265 12.12 18.33 -4.01
C CYS A 265 13.42 18.63 -4.74
N VAL A 266 14.29 17.64 -4.84
CA VAL A 266 15.50 17.66 -5.66
C VAL A 266 15.34 16.60 -6.74
N VAL A 267 15.30 17.03 -7.99
CA VAL A 267 15.13 16.16 -9.14
C VAL A 267 16.25 15.13 -9.20
N PHE A 268 15.92 13.85 -9.29
CA PHE A 268 16.88 12.74 -9.30
C PHE A 268 17.84 12.73 -8.10
N ALA A 269 17.33 13.06 -6.91
CA ALA A 269 18.17 13.16 -5.70
C ALA A 269 19.00 11.89 -5.44
N GLU A 270 18.42 10.71 -5.62
CA GLU A 270 19.12 9.44 -5.43
C GLU A 270 20.27 9.26 -6.43
N GLU A 271 20.05 9.64 -7.70
CA GLU A 271 21.09 9.60 -8.71
C GLU A 271 22.21 10.61 -8.43
N LEU A 272 21.86 11.81 -7.99
CA LEU A 272 22.85 12.84 -7.63
C LEU A 272 23.71 12.41 -6.45
N LEU A 273 23.13 11.75 -5.45
CA LEU A 273 23.83 11.33 -4.24
C LEU A 273 24.62 10.04 -4.44
N TYR A 274 24.10 9.08 -5.22
CA TYR A 274 24.63 7.72 -5.28
C TYR A 274 24.90 7.21 -6.69
N GLY A 275 24.60 7.98 -7.74
CA GLY A 275 24.76 7.56 -9.12
C GLY A 275 26.22 7.18 -9.47
N TYR A 276 27.19 7.80 -8.82
CA TYR A 276 28.61 7.47 -8.98
C TYR A 276 28.98 6.06 -8.50
N LEU A 277 28.13 5.43 -7.68
CA LEU A 277 28.32 4.05 -7.22
C LEU A 277 27.83 3.02 -8.24
N ARG A 278 27.09 3.44 -9.26
CA ARG A 278 26.62 2.53 -10.32
C ARG A 278 27.80 1.99 -11.13
N LYS A 279 27.80 0.70 -11.32
CA LYS A 279 28.75 0.08 -12.24
C LYS A 279 28.36 0.40 -13.68
N PRO A 280 29.31 0.70 -14.56
CA PRO A 280 29.02 0.79 -16.00
C PRO A 280 28.40 -0.52 -16.49
N PRO A 281 27.55 -0.47 -17.53
CA PRO A 281 27.02 -1.67 -18.15
C PRO A 281 28.14 -2.61 -18.57
N GLY A 282 28.09 -3.89 -18.17
CA GLY A 282 29.12 -4.87 -18.45
C GLY A 282 30.28 -4.95 -17.47
N ALA A 283 30.31 -4.14 -16.41
CA ALA A 283 31.31 -4.30 -15.36
C ALA A 283 31.15 -5.67 -14.65
N PRO A 284 32.23 -6.42 -14.38
CA PRO A 284 32.15 -7.70 -13.68
C PRO A 284 31.48 -7.54 -12.32
N THR A 285 30.57 -8.43 -11.99
CA THR A 285 30.03 -8.55 -10.63
C THR A 285 31.11 -9.17 -9.76
N VAL A 286 31.78 -8.37 -8.95
CA VAL A 286 32.65 -8.92 -7.89
C VAL A 286 31.70 -9.53 -6.85
N PRO A 287 31.87 -10.83 -6.49
CA PRO A 287 31.13 -11.40 -5.37
C PRO A 287 31.34 -10.53 -4.13
N ALA A 288 30.30 -10.32 -3.35
CA ALA A 288 30.43 -9.56 -2.09
C ALA A 288 31.52 -10.23 -1.24
N GLU A 289 32.61 -9.54 -1.03
CA GLU A 289 33.66 -9.97 -0.11
C GLU A 289 33.02 -10.04 1.29
N GLN A 290 32.87 -11.25 1.81
CA GLN A 290 32.42 -11.43 3.19
C GLN A 290 33.46 -10.71 4.08
N PRO A 291 33.06 -9.92 5.07
CA PRO A 291 34.00 -9.29 5.97
C PRO A 291 34.82 -10.38 6.66
N GLN A 292 36.08 -10.49 6.29
CA GLN A 292 37.03 -11.37 6.97
C GLN A 292 37.11 -10.90 8.43
N GLY A 293 36.56 -11.71 9.32
CA GLY A 293 36.71 -11.50 10.76
C GLY A 293 38.20 -11.40 11.08
N LYS A 294 38.61 -10.25 11.65
CA LYS A 294 39.95 -10.08 12.17
C LYS A 294 40.20 -11.18 13.20
N GLN A 295 40.94 -12.20 12.83
CA GLN A 295 41.51 -13.16 13.79
C GLN A 295 42.40 -12.40 14.76
N GLY A 296 41.95 -12.34 16.01
CA GLY A 296 42.73 -11.73 17.09
C GLY A 296 44.08 -12.45 17.22
N LYS A 297 45.19 -11.71 17.05
CA LYS A 297 46.51 -12.19 17.40
C LYS A 297 46.55 -12.49 18.90
N GLN A 298 46.55 -13.78 19.24
CA GLN A 298 46.92 -14.22 20.59
C GLN A 298 48.37 -13.80 20.87
N GLY A 299 48.53 -12.84 21.75
CA GLY A 299 49.84 -12.44 22.26
C GLY A 299 50.46 -13.58 23.05
N LYS A 300 51.59 -14.13 22.57
CA LYS A 300 52.45 -15.02 23.34
C LYS A 300 53.05 -14.19 24.48
N GLY A 301 52.60 -14.42 25.70
CA GLY A 301 53.29 -13.97 26.91
C GLY A 301 54.62 -14.67 27.04
N LYS A 302 55.71 -13.90 26.96
CA LYS A 302 57.05 -14.36 27.39
C LYS A 302 57.13 -14.17 28.90
N GLY A 303 57.15 -15.28 29.65
CA GLY A 303 57.64 -15.26 31.00
C GLY A 303 59.15 -14.91 31.06
N LYS A 304 59.51 -14.06 32.02
CA LYS A 304 60.86 -13.95 32.54
C LYS A 304 60.81 -14.11 34.04
N GLN A 305 61.74 -14.87 34.47
CA GLN A 305 62.15 -15.19 35.84
C GLN A 305 62.20 -13.98 36.80
#